data_78cf264642cef101113aa1f86a9cafe9
#
_entry.id   78cf264642cef101113aa1f86a9cafe9
#
_cell.length_a   1.000
_cell.length_b   1.000
_cell.length_c   1.000
_cell.angle_alpha   90.00
_cell.angle_beta   90.00
_cell.angle_gamma   90.00
#
_symmetry.space_group_name_H-M   'P 1'
#
loop_
_entity.id
_entity.type
_entity.pdbx_description
1 polymer ?
#
loop_
_entity_poly.entity_id
_entity_poly.type
_entity_poly.pdbx_seq_one_letter_code
_entity_poly.pdbx_strand_id
1 'polypeptide(L)'
;MKKFIFMIMAALCSIMTVSAQSQSNYCGSSKFFDNVSIGVVGGVETNLNDWNAPQGAVAGIVLNKEISPIFGVTLEGNTNINGLRNWASDASHFHCANTFDGLSVYLTPRVNLTNALLGYKGYPRKFELEAVAGPGCGFWLHDEYKALLVKAGLNLNYNLSNAFTVTLRPAVVYNLDANNAHFDTHNAVAQLSAGIVYHFKTSNGTRSFKKAKLYSQSEVDALNAKITDLQSNLETANKAVKTNAINTVDTLYIESPSSLGNVVSFTLNSAKVNETQMANLDNAVRILKENPDLKVTLKGYADKNTGSATYNKRLSVRRAEAVKKVIVDKYGIDTDRIDVLGVGDTEQLYNDNNWNRVVIFVEKKK
;
A
#
# COMPACT_ATOMS: atom_id res chain seq x y z
N MET A 1 -19.88 37.47 -9.52
CA MET A 1 -19.43 36.06 -9.67
C MET A 1 -17.91 35.90 -9.61
N LYS A 2 -17.09 36.63 -10.38
CA LYS A 2 -15.61 36.52 -10.25
C LYS A 2 -15.13 36.65 -8.80
N LYS A 3 -15.72 37.53 -7.98
CA LYS A 3 -15.38 37.68 -6.57
C LYS A 3 -15.84 36.49 -5.70
N PHE A 4 -16.96 35.82 -6.04
CA PHE A 4 -17.50 34.68 -5.28
C PHE A 4 -16.72 33.39 -5.62
N ILE A 5 -16.40 33.18 -6.89
CA ILE A 5 -15.52 32.07 -7.33
C ILE A 5 -14.11 32.27 -6.75
N PHE A 6 -13.61 33.50 -6.75
CA PHE A 6 -12.33 33.84 -6.14
C PHE A 6 -12.33 33.63 -4.60
N MET A 7 -13.47 33.92 -3.95
CA MET A 7 -13.65 33.70 -2.51
C MET A 7 -13.74 32.21 -2.17
N ILE A 8 -14.41 31.39 -3.00
CA ILE A 8 -14.44 29.92 -2.84
C ILE A 8 -13.05 29.35 -3.13
N MET A 9 -12.35 29.78 -4.17
CA MET A 9 -10.97 29.38 -4.44
C MET A 9 -10.01 29.82 -3.34
N ALA A 10 -10.17 31.05 -2.82
CA ALA A 10 -9.36 31.55 -1.72
C ALA A 10 -9.65 30.80 -0.41
N ALA A 11 -10.92 30.44 -0.14
CA ALA A 11 -11.28 29.60 1.00
C ALA A 11 -10.74 28.18 0.85
N LEU A 12 -10.79 27.59 -0.33
CA LEU A 12 -10.17 26.30 -0.63
C LEU A 12 -8.63 26.38 -0.50
N CYS A 13 -8.01 27.44 -0.99
CA CYS A 13 -6.56 27.67 -0.82
C CYS A 13 -6.17 27.90 0.65
N SER A 14 -6.97 28.63 1.44
CA SER A 14 -6.70 28.82 2.87
C SER A 14 -6.87 27.54 3.67
N ILE A 15 -7.82 26.69 3.32
CA ILE A 15 -7.96 25.34 3.90
C ILE A 15 -6.73 24.48 3.50
N MET A 16 -6.22 24.62 2.29
CA MET A 16 -4.98 23.94 1.85
C MET A 16 -3.75 24.38 2.66
N THR A 17 -3.61 25.65 2.99
CA THR A 17 -2.44 26.14 3.76
C THR A 17 -2.49 25.69 5.23
N VAL A 18 -3.65 25.69 5.87
CA VAL A 18 -3.81 25.19 7.25
C VAL A 18 -3.56 23.68 7.31
N SER A 19 -3.98 22.94 6.28
CA SER A 19 -3.76 21.49 6.24
C SER A 19 -2.31 21.12 5.92
N ALA A 20 -1.55 21.97 5.20
CA ALA A 20 -0.13 21.71 4.91
C ALA A 20 0.74 21.68 6.17
N GLN A 21 0.41 22.48 7.20
CA GLN A 21 1.11 22.44 8.48
C GLN A 21 0.82 21.19 9.31
N SER A 22 -0.36 20.57 9.16
CA SER A 22 -0.69 19.32 9.85
C SER A 22 -0.26 18.06 9.08
N GLN A 23 0.11 18.20 7.81
CA GLN A 23 0.51 17.08 6.94
C GLN A 23 1.94 16.57 7.14
N SER A 24 2.79 17.29 7.89
CA SER A 24 4.17 16.88 8.15
C SER A 24 4.29 15.49 8.84
N ASN A 25 3.17 14.95 9.32
CA ASN A 25 3.11 13.68 10.07
C ASN A 25 2.65 12.47 9.24
N TYR A 26 2.44 12.60 7.92
CA TYR A 26 1.95 11.50 7.10
C TYR A 26 2.97 11.16 6.00
N CYS A 27 3.70 10.08 6.19
CA CYS A 27 4.47 9.46 5.12
C CYS A 27 3.58 8.57 4.27
N GLY A 28 3.11 9.10 3.15
CA GLY A 28 2.67 8.24 2.09
C GLY A 28 3.85 7.89 1.19
N SER A 29 4.48 6.74 1.33
CA SER A 29 5.23 6.19 0.20
C SER A 29 4.21 5.65 -0.78
N SER A 30 3.53 6.54 -1.51
CA SER A 30 2.54 6.15 -2.48
C SER A 30 3.20 6.09 -3.84
N LYS A 31 3.19 4.91 -4.45
CA LYS A 31 3.39 4.79 -5.88
C LYS A 31 2.21 5.47 -6.59
N PHE A 32 2.41 5.84 -7.86
CA PHE A 32 1.38 6.56 -8.63
C PHE A 32 0.00 5.90 -8.58
N PHE A 33 -0.05 4.56 -8.64
CA PHE A 33 -1.31 3.79 -8.60
C PHE A 33 -1.81 3.43 -7.20
N ASP A 34 -1.13 3.84 -6.13
CA ASP A 34 -1.63 3.61 -4.78
C ASP A 34 -2.83 4.52 -4.48
N ASN A 35 -3.72 4.05 -3.60
CA ASN A 35 -4.91 4.79 -3.17
C ASN A 35 -5.82 5.24 -4.33
N VAL A 36 -5.95 4.39 -5.34
CA VAL A 36 -6.90 4.55 -6.44
C VAL A 36 -8.15 3.73 -6.14
N SER A 37 -9.30 4.26 -6.51
CA SER A 37 -10.57 3.54 -6.43
C SER A 37 -11.45 3.84 -7.64
N ILE A 38 -12.29 2.88 -7.99
CA ILE A 38 -13.28 3.00 -9.05
C ILE A 38 -14.67 2.74 -8.49
N GLY A 39 -15.65 3.44 -8.97
CA GLY A 39 -17.02 3.23 -8.54
C GLY A 39 -18.03 3.47 -9.65
N VAL A 40 -19.23 2.96 -9.41
CA VAL A 40 -20.41 3.23 -10.20
C VAL A 40 -21.38 4.03 -9.36
N VAL A 41 -22.01 5.03 -9.98
CA VAL A 41 -22.98 5.91 -9.33
C VAL A 41 -24.23 5.98 -10.19
N GLY A 42 -25.36 6.10 -9.53
CA GLY A 42 -26.64 6.34 -10.16
C GLY A 42 -27.50 7.25 -9.31
N GLY A 43 -28.34 8.04 -9.91
CA GLY A 43 -29.12 9.00 -9.15
C GLY A 43 -30.17 9.71 -9.97
N VAL A 44 -30.68 10.75 -9.38
CA VAL A 44 -31.69 11.62 -9.96
C VAL A 44 -31.22 13.06 -9.96
N GLU A 45 -31.76 13.81 -10.88
CA GLU A 45 -31.49 15.24 -10.99
C GLU A 45 -32.78 16.02 -11.21
N THR A 46 -32.77 17.26 -10.74
CA THR A 46 -33.89 18.20 -10.93
C THR A 46 -33.35 19.61 -11.12
N ASN A 47 -34.03 20.41 -11.90
CA ASN A 47 -33.70 21.82 -12.02
C ASN A 47 -33.89 22.51 -10.65
N LEU A 48 -32.94 23.37 -10.29
CA LEU A 48 -32.98 24.06 -8.99
C LEU A 48 -34.18 25.00 -8.85
N ASN A 49 -34.77 25.40 -9.96
CA ASN A 49 -35.95 26.28 -10.00
C ASN A 49 -37.29 25.53 -9.93
N ASP A 50 -37.31 24.20 -10.10
CA ASP A 50 -38.52 23.37 -10.11
C ASP A 50 -38.28 22.07 -9.31
N TRP A 51 -38.49 22.19 -8.00
CA TRP A 51 -38.27 21.09 -7.03
C TRP A 51 -39.40 20.06 -6.92
N ASN A 52 -40.37 20.15 -7.78
CA ASN A 52 -41.61 19.38 -7.56
C ASN A 52 -41.45 17.87 -7.80
N ALA A 53 -40.48 17.43 -8.62
CA ALA A 53 -40.17 16.02 -8.84
C ALA A 53 -38.80 15.86 -9.49
N PRO A 54 -38.16 14.69 -9.40
CA PRO A 54 -37.01 14.35 -10.20
C PRO A 54 -37.34 14.45 -11.70
N GLN A 55 -36.51 15.16 -12.45
CA GLN A 55 -36.74 15.44 -13.88
C GLN A 55 -35.85 14.58 -14.79
N GLY A 56 -34.81 13.97 -14.24
CA GLY A 56 -33.90 13.09 -14.97
C GLY A 56 -33.28 12.07 -14.08
N ALA A 57 -32.75 11.01 -14.69
CA ALA A 57 -31.87 10.04 -14.05
C ALA A 57 -30.45 10.21 -14.58
N VAL A 58 -29.47 9.92 -13.74
CA VAL A 58 -28.06 9.98 -14.08
C VAL A 58 -27.38 8.68 -13.68
N ALA A 59 -26.50 8.18 -14.56
CA ALA A 59 -25.61 7.08 -14.25
C ALA A 59 -24.18 7.45 -14.60
N GLY A 60 -23.23 6.98 -13.84
CA GLY A 60 -21.84 7.36 -14.07
C GLY A 60 -20.81 6.41 -13.46
N ILE A 61 -19.59 6.70 -13.86
CA ILE A 61 -18.39 6.03 -13.33
C ILE A 61 -17.52 7.09 -12.67
N VAL A 62 -16.98 6.75 -11.53
CA VAL A 62 -16.05 7.61 -10.77
C VAL A 62 -14.71 6.90 -10.62
N LEU A 63 -13.64 7.60 -10.93
CA LEU A 63 -12.27 7.20 -10.69
C LEU A 63 -11.67 8.16 -9.68
N ASN A 64 -11.30 7.64 -8.52
CA ASN A 64 -10.79 8.46 -7.44
C ASN A 64 -9.31 8.18 -7.21
N LYS A 65 -8.58 9.23 -6.88
CA LYS A 65 -7.19 9.19 -6.43
C LYS A 65 -7.05 9.95 -5.12
N GLU A 66 -6.69 9.27 -4.04
CA GLU A 66 -6.30 9.93 -2.81
C GLU A 66 -4.84 10.37 -2.89
N ILE A 67 -4.59 11.65 -2.68
CA ILE A 67 -3.26 12.27 -2.66
C ILE A 67 -2.72 12.27 -1.23
N SER A 68 -3.61 12.54 -0.28
CA SER A 68 -3.33 12.53 1.16
C SER A 68 -4.57 12.05 1.92
N PRO A 69 -4.49 11.84 3.23
CA PRO A 69 -5.66 11.50 4.04
C PRO A 69 -6.79 12.55 3.99
N ILE A 70 -6.46 13.78 3.59
CA ILE A 70 -7.39 14.92 3.56
C ILE A 70 -7.77 15.27 2.12
N PHE A 71 -6.84 15.16 1.17
CA PHE A 71 -7.02 15.59 -0.21
C PHE A 71 -7.06 14.42 -1.18
N GLY A 72 -8.00 14.48 -2.09
CA GLY A 72 -8.11 13.58 -3.23
C GLY A 72 -8.61 14.31 -4.47
N VAL A 73 -8.66 13.60 -5.57
CA VAL A 73 -9.21 14.06 -6.85
C VAL A 73 -10.10 12.97 -7.40
N THR A 74 -11.23 13.34 -7.98
CA THR A 74 -12.15 12.46 -8.70
C THR A 74 -12.23 12.88 -10.15
N LEU A 75 -12.07 11.92 -11.06
CA LEU A 75 -12.54 11.99 -12.42
C LEU A 75 -13.87 11.26 -12.51
N GLU A 76 -14.92 11.97 -12.89
CA GLU A 76 -16.28 11.44 -12.95
C GLU A 76 -16.83 11.61 -14.35
N GLY A 77 -17.33 10.52 -14.93
CA GLY A 77 -18.06 10.52 -16.20
C GLY A 77 -19.50 10.12 -15.95
N ASN A 78 -20.44 10.97 -16.31
CA ASN A 78 -21.87 10.74 -16.15
C ASN A 78 -22.58 10.79 -17.49
N THR A 79 -23.61 9.97 -17.63
CA THR A 79 -24.58 10.06 -18.72
C THR A 79 -25.97 10.28 -18.14
N ASN A 80 -26.76 11.10 -18.81
CA ASN A 80 -28.14 11.31 -18.47
C ASN A 80 -29.00 10.22 -19.14
N ILE A 81 -29.86 9.59 -18.34
CA ILE A 81 -30.76 8.53 -18.78
C ILE A 81 -32.18 9.08 -18.76
N ASN A 82 -32.88 9.00 -19.88
CA ASN A 82 -34.24 9.53 -20.04
C ASN A 82 -34.34 10.95 -19.50
N GLY A 83 -33.67 11.85 -20.15
CA GLY A 83 -33.84 13.27 -19.88
C GLY A 83 -35.28 13.66 -20.00
N LEU A 84 -35.94 13.72 -18.87
CA LEU A 84 -37.37 13.99 -18.85
C LEU A 84 -37.68 15.45 -19.10
N ARG A 85 -36.66 16.33 -19.14
CA ARG A 85 -36.94 17.77 -19.39
C ARG A 85 -35.74 18.63 -19.72
N ASN A 86 -36.04 19.74 -20.37
CA ASN A 86 -35.13 20.84 -20.68
C ASN A 86 -34.50 21.44 -19.42
N TRP A 87 -33.21 21.63 -19.44
CA TRP A 87 -32.43 22.23 -18.35
C TRP A 87 -32.67 23.74 -18.18
N ALA A 88 -33.27 24.37 -19.18
CA ALA A 88 -33.66 25.77 -19.09
C ALA A 88 -34.90 25.98 -19.93
N SER A 89 -35.85 26.73 -19.40
CA SER A 89 -37.11 27.02 -20.08
C SER A 89 -36.97 27.78 -21.39
N ASP A 90 -35.83 28.42 -21.61
CA ASP A 90 -35.55 29.23 -22.80
C ASP A 90 -34.39 28.74 -23.68
N ALA A 91 -33.61 27.77 -23.22
CA ALA A 91 -32.56 27.19 -24.03
C ALA A 91 -33.15 25.99 -24.79
N SER A 92 -33.52 26.22 -26.01
CA SER A 92 -33.96 25.21 -26.98
C SER A 92 -32.94 24.09 -27.28
N HIS A 93 -31.85 24.02 -26.49
CA HIS A 93 -30.68 23.20 -26.76
C HIS A 93 -30.56 21.95 -25.86
N PHE A 94 -31.50 21.75 -24.95
CA PHE A 94 -31.47 20.58 -24.04
C PHE A 94 -32.68 19.68 -24.26
N HIS A 95 -32.83 19.16 -25.45
CA HIS A 95 -33.81 18.12 -25.74
C HIS A 95 -33.17 16.76 -25.57
N CYS A 96 -33.50 16.10 -24.49
CA CYS A 96 -33.21 14.68 -24.35
C CYS A 96 -34.32 13.87 -25.01
N ALA A 97 -34.21 13.61 -26.28
CA ALA A 97 -35.16 12.79 -27.05
C ALA A 97 -34.83 11.28 -26.95
N ASN A 98 -33.60 10.94 -26.55
CA ASN A 98 -33.08 9.58 -26.56
C ASN A 98 -32.63 9.10 -25.17
N THR A 99 -32.49 7.79 -25.00
CA THR A 99 -32.14 7.16 -23.72
C THR A 99 -30.79 7.59 -23.16
N PHE A 100 -29.84 8.00 -24.04
CA PHE A 100 -28.51 8.48 -23.70
C PHE A 100 -28.16 9.71 -24.54
N ASP A 101 -28.51 10.89 -24.07
CA ASP A 101 -28.35 12.11 -24.83
C ASP A 101 -27.14 12.95 -24.46
N GLY A 102 -26.70 12.85 -23.24
CA GLY A 102 -25.62 13.68 -22.73
C GLY A 102 -24.54 12.89 -22.03
N LEU A 103 -23.31 13.28 -22.25
CA LEU A 103 -22.14 12.84 -21.50
C LEU A 103 -21.54 14.04 -20.78
N SER A 104 -21.33 13.94 -19.48
CA SER A 104 -20.64 14.96 -18.68
C SER A 104 -19.39 14.37 -18.06
N VAL A 105 -18.30 15.11 -18.12
CA VAL A 105 -17.04 14.71 -17.49
C VAL A 105 -16.61 15.79 -16.51
N TYR A 106 -16.32 15.41 -15.27
CA TYR A 106 -15.92 16.34 -14.21
C TYR A 106 -14.57 15.93 -13.63
N LEU A 107 -13.73 16.93 -13.35
CA LEU A 107 -12.52 16.77 -12.56
C LEU A 107 -12.73 17.53 -11.26
N THR A 108 -13.01 16.79 -10.17
CA THR A 108 -13.37 17.38 -8.89
C THR A 108 -12.31 17.09 -7.83
N PRO A 109 -11.54 18.10 -7.39
CA PRO A 109 -10.82 18.05 -6.13
C PRO A 109 -11.77 17.71 -4.98
N ARG A 110 -11.28 16.90 -4.01
CA ARG A 110 -12.01 16.48 -2.83
C ARG A 110 -11.26 16.83 -1.57
N VAL A 111 -11.98 17.25 -0.56
CA VAL A 111 -11.47 17.50 0.79
C VAL A 111 -12.24 16.63 1.78
N ASN A 112 -11.58 15.69 2.44
CA ASN A 112 -12.17 14.90 3.51
C ASN A 112 -12.28 15.75 4.77
N LEU A 113 -13.49 16.30 4.98
CA LEU A 113 -13.79 17.19 6.11
C LEU A 113 -13.66 16.46 7.45
N THR A 114 -14.03 15.18 7.48
CA THR A 114 -13.93 14.37 8.70
C THR A 114 -12.47 14.26 9.15
N ASN A 115 -11.55 13.99 8.22
CA ASN A 115 -10.12 13.88 8.54
C ASN A 115 -9.47 15.25 8.76
N ALA A 116 -9.95 16.29 8.07
CA ALA A 116 -9.46 17.66 8.28
C ALA A 116 -9.79 18.19 9.68
N LEU A 117 -11.03 17.96 10.15
CA LEU A 117 -11.50 18.47 11.45
C LEU A 117 -11.13 17.58 12.63
N LEU A 118 -11.20 16.27 12.47
CA LEU A 118 -11.00 15.30 13.56
C LEU A 118 -9.62 14.62 13.54
N GLY A 119 -8.74 15.02 12.62
CA GLY A 119 -7.45 14.39 12.40
C GLY A 119 -7.55 12.98 11.81
N TYR A 120 -6.56 12.52 11.09
CA TYR A 120 -6.53 11.17 10.52
C TYR A 120 -6.06 10.14 11.55
N LYS A 121 -6.80 9.01 11.68
CA LYS A 121 -6.51 7.94 12.67
C LYS A 121 -5.44 6.93 12.23
N GLY A 122 -4.98 6.98 10.97
CA GLY A 122 -4.11 5.95 10.38
C GLY A 122 -4.87 4.86 9.61
N TYR A 123 -6.19 4.92 9.61
CA TYR A 123 -7.09 4.05 8.86
C TYR A 123 -8.38 4.81 8.51
N PRO A 124 -9.11 4.42 7.45
CA PRO A 124 -10.39 5.02 7.08
C PRO A 124 -11.42 4.84 8.18
N ARG A 125 -12.17 5.91 8.47
CA ARG A 125 -13.30 5.83 9.43
C ARG A 125 -14.46 5.10 8.77
N LYS A 126 -15.39 4.58 9.57
CA LYS A 126 -16.62 3.98 9.03
C LYS A 126 -17.47 4.99 8.28
N PHE A 127 -17.54 6.21 8.79
CA PHE A 127 -18.26 7.31 8.18
C PHE A 127 -17.31 8.47 7.90
N GLU A 128 -17.33 8.98 6.67
CA GLU A 128 -16.50 10.09 6.21
C GLU A 128 -17.34 11.06 5.38
N LEU A 129 -17.16 12.34 5.63
CA LEU A 129 -17.77 13.43 4.88
C LEU A 129 -16.68 14.12 4.06
N GLU A 130 -16.93 14.28 2.77
CA GLU A 130 -16.04 14.99 1.87
C GLU A 130 -16.77 16.16 1.20
N ALA A 131 -16.09 17.28 1.04
CA ALA A 131 -16.52 18.35 0.15
C ALA A 131 -15.86 18.16 -1.22
N VAL A 132 -16.64 18.42 -2.27
CA VAL A 132 -16.18 18.30 -3.65
C VAL A 132 -16.57 19.55 -4.43
N ALA A 133 -15.64 20.07 -5.24
CA ALA A 133 -15.95 21.13 -6.17
C ALA A 133 -14.95 21.11 -7.32
N GLY A 134 -15.42 21.29 -8.56
CA GLY A 134 -14.52 21.34 -9.71
C GLY A 134 -15.21 21.58 -11.03
N PRO A 135 -14.43 21.86 -12.08
CA PRO A 135 -14.90 22.06 -13.43
C PRO A 135 -15.33 20.74 -14.08
N GLY A 136 -16.18 20.87 -15.09
CA GLY A 136 -16.59 19.79 -15.98
C GLY A 136 -16.95 20.29 -17.36
N CYS A 137 -17.10 19.36 -18.26
CA CYS A 137 -17.58 19.59 -19.62
C CYS A 137 -18.76 18.68 -19.88
N GLY A 138 -19.82 19.24 -20.46
CA GLY A 138 -20.96 18.50 -20.98
C GLY A 138 -20.89 18.41 -22.49
N PHE A 139 -21.28 17.25 -23.02
CA PHE A 139 -21.34 16.96 -24.44
C PHE A 139 -22.70 16.35 -24.73
N TRP A 140 -23.46 16.98 -25.63
CA TRP A 140 -24.73 16.45 -26.12
C TRP A 140 -24.56 15.89 -27.50
N LEU A 141 -24.88 14.62 -27.62
CA LEU A 141 -24.55 13.84 -28.81
C LEU A 141 -25.44 14.17 -30.04
N HIS A 142 -26.63 14.74 -29.78
CA HIS A 142 -27.62 15.01 -30.83
C HIS A 142 -27.51 16.42 -31.39
N ASP A 143 -27.17 17.40 -30.54
CA ASP A 143 -27.19 18.82 -30.94
C ASP A 143 -25.77 19.40 -31.10
N GLU A 144 -24.73 18.57 -31.08
CA GLU A 144 -23.31 19.00 -31.09
C GLU A 144 -22.97 20.09 -30.03
N TYR A 145 -23.84 20.28 -29.06
CA TYR A 145 -23.69 21.31 -28.04
C TYR A 145 -22.65 20.87 -26.98
N LYS A 146 -21.81 21.81 -26.59
CA LYS A 146 -20.81 21.63 -25.55
C LYS A 146 -21.04 22.71 -24.50
N ALA A 147 -20.94 22.33 -23.23
CA ALA A 147 -21.07 23.28 -22.13
C ALA A 147 -19.92 23.14 -21.15
N LEU A 148 -19.50 24.28 -20.63
CA LEU A 148 -18.62 24.33 -19.49
C LEU A 148 -19.46 24.26 -18.20
N LEU A 149 -19.19 23.24 -17.39
CA LEU A 149 -19.94 22.96 -16.18
C LEU A 149 -19.07 23.19 -14.95
N VAL A 150 -19.72 23.48 -13.82
CA VAL A 150 -19.08 23.44 -12.50
C VAL A 150 -19.96 22.60 -11.61
N LYS A 151 -19.35 21.61 -10.95
CA LYS A 151 -20.01 20.77 -9.93
C LYS A 151 -19.49 21.12 -8.56
N ALA A 152 -20.41 21.28 -7.58
CA ALA A 152 -20.08 21.43 -6.18
C ALA A 152 -21.03 20.59 -5.33
N GLY A 153 -20.53 19.93 -4.29
CA GLY A 153 -21.36 19.03 -3.48
C GLY A 153 -20.62 18.41 -2.31
N LEU A 154 -21.25 17.39 -1.77
CA LEU A 154 -20.73 16.59 -0.67
C LEU A 154 -20.75 15.11 -1.06
N ASN A 155 -19.80 14.33 -0.53
CA ASN A 155 -19.85 12.88 -0.54
C ASN A 155 -20.00 12.40 0.90
N LEU A 156 -21.07 11.69 1.19
CA LEU A 156 -21.27 10.99 2.45
C LEU A 156 -20.87 9.54 2.23
N ASN A 157 -19.73 9.17 2.74
CA ASN A 157 -19.12 7.86 2.51
C ASN A 157 -19.31 6.96 3.73
N TYR A 158 -19.85 5.77 3.50
CA TYR A 158 -19.91 4.71 4.50
C TYR A 158 -19.02 3.54 4.08
N ASN A 159 -17.95 3.32 4.81
CA ASN A 159 -16.96 2.30 4.55
C ASN A 159 -17.45 0.94 5.07
N LEU A 160 -18.00 0.11 4.16
CA LEU A 160 -18.46 -1.26 4.48
C LEU A 160 -17.29 -2.15 4.86
N SER A 161 -16.19 -2.04 4.12
CA SER A 161 -14.98 -2.82 4.30
C SER A 161 -13.75 -2.05 3.81
N ASN A 162 -12.58 -2.65 3.90
CA ASN A 162 -11.36 -2.06 3.30
C ASN A 162 -11.42 -1.98 1.77
N ALA A 163 -12.31 -2.74 1.12
CA ALA A 163 -12.43 -2.78 -0.33
C ALA A 163 -13.62 -1.98 -0.85
N PHE A 164 -14.70 -1.82 -0.06
CA PHE A 164 -15.95 -1.26 -0.55
C PHE A 164 -16.45 -0.11 0.32
N THR A 165 -16.87 0.96 -0.34
CA THR A 165 -17.55 2.12 0.24
C THR A 165 -18.88 2.34 -0.47
N VAL A 166 -19.94 2.56 0.29
CA VAL A 166 -21.20 3.11 -0.24
C VAL A 166 -21.13 4.63 -0.09
N THR A 167 -21.53 5.35 -1.10
CA THR A 167 -21.48 6.82 -1.12
C THR A 167 -22.86 7.39 -1.48
N LEU A 168 -23.26 8.45 -0.78
CA LEU A 168 -24.39 9.30 -1.14
C LEU A 168 -23.83 10.68 -1.48
N ARG A 169 -24.23 11.23 -2.62
CA ARG A 169 -23.54 12.37 -3.24
C ARG A 169 -24.54 13.46 -3.68
N PRO A 170 -25.04 14.29 -2.75
CA PRO A 170 -25.76 15.51 -3.10
C PRO A 170 -24.79 16.51 -3.74
N ALA A 171 -25.19 17.09 -4.87
CA ALA A 171 -24.38 18.07 -5.58
C ALA A 171 -25.30 19.06 -6.34
N VAL A 172 -24.72 20.20 -6.65
CA VAL A 172 -25.28 21.18 -7.60
C VAL A 172 -24.32 21.25 -8.78
N VAL A 173 -24.88 21.13 -9.98
CA VAL A 173 -24.17 21.33 -11.23
C VAL A 173 -24.68 22.61 -11.85
N TYR A 174 -23.76 23.49 -12.26
CA TYR A 174 -24.04 24.78 -12.86
C TYR A 174 -23.44 24.86 -14.27
N ASN A 175 -24.29 25.31 -15.23
CA ASN A 175 -23.81 25.56 -16.59
C ASN A 175 -23.31 27.00 -16.69
N LEU A 176 -22.02 27.18 -17.01
CA LEU A 176 -21.36 28.48 -17.10
C LEU A 176 -21.63 29.18 -18.44
N ASP A 177 -21.96 28.43 -19.50
CA ASP A 177 -22.13 28.98 -20.82
C ASP A 177 -23.50 29.61 -21.04
N ALA A 178 -24.45 29.28 -20.16
CA ALA A 178 -25.86 29.66 -20.38
C ALA A 178 -26.18 31.12 -20.06
N ASN A 179 -25.31 31.90 -19.42
CA ASN A 179 -25.61 33.31 -19.18
C ASN A 179 -24.45 34.22 -18.82
N ASN A 180 -24.48 35.47 -19.23
CA ASN A 180 -23.51 36.51 -18.98
C ASN A 180 -23.46 36.95 -17.51
N ALA A 181 -22.69 36.27 -16.68
CA ALA A 181 -22.17 36.74 -15.40
C ALA A 181 -23.14 36.84 -14.19
N HIS A 182 -24.40 36.43 -14.30
CA HIS A 182 -25.30 36.34 -13.15
C HIS A 182 -25.60 34.87 -12.79
N PHE A 183 -25.59 34.56 -11.48
CA PHE A 183 -26.04 33.24 -11.03
C PHE A 183 -27.56 33.16 -11.23
N ASP A 184 -27.97 32.25 -12.11
CA ASP A 184 -29.35 31.98 -12.42
C ASP A 184 -29.67 30.53 -12.02
N THR A 185 -30.69 30.35 -11.20
CA THR A 185 -31.12 29.02 -10.76
C THR A 185 -31.67 28.15 -11.90
N HIS A 186 -32.10 28.75 -13.01
CA HIS A 186 -32.51 28.01 -14.21
C HIS A 186 -31.35 27.25 -14.88
N ASN A 187 -30.12 27.70 -14.66
CA ASN A 187 -28.90 27.08 -15.17
C ASN A 187 -28.24 26.13 -14.17
N ALA A 188 -28.91 25.87 -13.06
CA ALA A 188 -28.44 25.02 -11.98
C ALA A 188 -29.31 23.79 -11.82
N VAL A 189 -28.65 22.63 -11.66
CA VAL A 189 -29.31 21.35 -11.43
C VAL A 189 -28.86 20.81 -10.10
N ALA A 190 -29.81 20.46 -9.26
CA ALA A 190 -29.58 19.65 -8.07
C ALA A 190 -29.51 18.19 -8.47
N GLN A 191 -28.44 17.52 -8.07
CA GLN A 191 -28.19 16.12 -8.34
C GLN A 191 -28.06 15.36 -7.02
N LEU A 192 -28.77 14.25 -6.88
CA LEU A 192 -28.61 13.33 -5.78
C LEU A 192 -28.28 11.96 -6.34
N SER A 193 -27.07 11.50 -6.11
CA SER A 193 -26.61 10.19 -6.58
C SER A 193 -26.13 9.33 -5.43
N ALA A 194 -26.26 8.02 -5.58
CA ALA A 194 -25.70 7.02 -4.69
C ALA A 194 -24.85 6.02 -5.50
N GLY A 195 -23.89 5.41 -4.85
CA GLY A 195 -23.03 4.48 -5.57
C GLY A 195 -22.21 3.58 -4.66
N ILE A 196 -21.47 2.69 -5.32
CA ILE A 196 -20.53 1.78 -4.68
C ILE A 196 -19.16 2.03 -5.28
N VAL A 197 -18.18 2.20 -4.42
CA VAL A 197 -16.78 2.45 -4.79
C VAL A 197 -15.93 1.26 -4.32
N TYR A 198 -15.16 0.70 -5.24
CA TYR A 198 -14.17 -0.33 -4.97
C TYR A 198 -12.78 0.30 -4.87
N HIS A 199 -12.09 0.01 -3.78
CA HIS A 199 -10.73 0.48 -3.52
C HIS A 199 -9.72 -0.59 -3.85
N PHE A 200 -8.80 -0.29 -4.75
CA PHE A 200 -7.69 -1.19 -5.08
C PHE A 200 -6.70 -1.27 -3.90
N LYS A 201 -6.09 -2.43 -3.73
CA LYS A 201 -5.00 -2.60 -2.77
C LYS A 201 -3.82 -1.72 -3.18
N THR A 202 -3.25 -1.01 -2.22
CA THR A 202 -2.00 -0.28 -2.43
C THR A 202 -0.80 -1.23 -2.50
N SER A 203 0.36 -0.74 -2.92
CA SER A 203 1.60 -1.52 -2.99
C SER A 203 2.04 -2.09 -1.63
N ASN A 204 1.60 -1.51 -0.52
CA ASN A 204 1.83 -2.00 0.83
C ASN A 204 0.71 -2.90 1.38
N GLY A 205 -0.26 -3.29 0.53
CA GLY A 205 -1.39 -4.15 0.87
C GLY A 205 -2.49 -3.48 1.69
N THR A 206 -2.39 -2.17 1.95
CA THR A 206 -3.39 -1.39 2.68
C THR A 206 -4.01 -0.33 1.78
N ARG A 207 -5.21 0.13 2.13
CA ARG A 207 -5.93 1.24 1.48
C ARG A 207 -5.64 2.59 2.14
N SER A 208 -4.87 2.60 3.20
CA SER A 208 -4.71 3.76 4.06
C SER A 208 -3.28 4.29 4.02
N PHE A 209 -3.15 5.58 4.28
CA PHE A 209 -1.85 6.21 4.49
C PHE A 209 -1.28 5.79 5.84
N LYS A 210 0.00 5.42 5.88
CA LYS A 210 0.68 5.16 7.15
C LYS A 210 1.03 6.46 7.84
N LYS A 211 0.71 6.55 9.11
CA LYS A 211 1.13 7.67 9.95
C LYS A 211 2.63 7.58 10.20
N ALA A 212 3.41 8.56 9.77
CA ALA A 212 4.81 8.65 10.12
C ALA A 212 4.93 9.07 11.58
N LYS A 213 5.74 8.37 12.35
CA LYS A 213 6.19 8.85 13.65
C LYS A 213 7.39 9.76 13.39
N LEU A 214 7.20 11.05 13.49
CA LEU A 214 8.31 11.99 13.51
C LEU A 214 8.93 11.91 14.91
N TYR A 215 10.20 11.56 14.95
CA TYR A 215 11.00 11.66 16.16
C TYR A 215 11.62 13.06 16.21
N SER A 216 11.53 13.71 17.35
CA SER A 216 12.27 14.94 17.60
C SER A 216 13.77 14.63 17.61
N GLN A 217 14.62 15.65 17.34
CA GLN A 217 16.07 15.45 17.39
C GLN A 217 16.51 14.91 18.76
N SER A 218 15.90 15.37 19.83
CA SER A 218 16.18 14.89 21.19
C SER A 218 15.81 13.42 21.41
N GLU A 219 14.72 12.92 20.78
CA GLU A 219 14.37 11.49 20.84
C GLU A 219 15.35 10.63 20.03
N VAL A 220 15.79 11.13 18.88
CA VAL A 220 16.81 10.46 18.06
C VAL A 220 18.14 10.39 18.82
N ASP A 221 18.54 11.47 19.45
CA ASP A 221 19.78 11.52 20.26
C ASP A 221 19.71 10.59 21.47
N ALA A 222 18.55 10.54 22.14
CA ALA A 222 18.31 9.61 23.26
C ALA A 222 18.34 8.13 22.81
N LEU A 223 17.77 7.84 21.63
CA LEU A 223 17.83 6.49 21.05
C LEU A 223 19.26 6.11 20.67
N ASN A 224 20.01 7.02 20.08
CA ASN A 224 21.40 6.80 19.73
C ASN A 224 22.29 6.60 20.95
N ALA A 225 22.07 7.38 22.02
CA ALA A 225 22.76 7.18 23.30
C ALA A 225 22.45 5.79 23.89
N LYS A 226 21.19 5.35 23.82
CA LYS A 226 20.79 4.02 24.29
C LYS A 226 21.40 2.89 23.44
N ILE A 227 21.51 3.07 22.12
CA ILE A 227 22.20 2.12 21.24
C ILE A 227 23.68 2.00 21.64
N THR A 228 24.36 3.13 21.86
CA THR A 228 25.76 3.17 22.27
C THR A 228 25.98 2.47 23.64
N ASP A 229 25.08 2.72 24.60
CA ASP A 229 25.09 2.06 25.91
C ASP A 229 24.92 0.54 25.79
N LEU A 230 23.91 0.11 25.01
CA LEU A 230 23.68 -1.32 24.76
C LEU A 230 24.86 -2.00 24.03
N GLN A 231 25.50 -1.32 23.10
CA GLN A 231 26.70 -1.81 22.42
C GLN A 231 27.88 -1.97 23.40
N SER A 232 28.09 -0.99 24.29
CA SER A 232 29.11 -1.04 25.35
C SER A 232 28.85 -2.18 26.34
N ASN A 233 27.58 -2.35 26.75
CA ASN A 233 27.16 -3.42 27.63
C ASN A 233 27.36 -4.81 26.99
N LEU A 234 27.02 -4.94 25.70
CA LEU A 234 27.25 -6.15 24.92
C LEU A 234 28.75 -6.48 24.82
N GLU A 235 29.59 -5.49 24.58
CA GLU A 235 31.04 -5.65 24.50
C GLU A 235 31.63 -6.07 25.85
N THR A 236 31.14 -5.46 26.93
CA THR A 236 31.54 -5.81 28.31
C THR A 236 31.10 -7.24 28.69
N ALA A 237 29.86 -7.60 28.34
CA ALA A 237 29.35 -8.96 28.55
C ALA A 237 30.16 -9.99 27.74
N ASN A 238 30.50 -9.68 26.47
CA ASN A 238 31.32 -10.55 25.63
C ASN A 238 32.76 -10.69 26.18
N LYS A 239 33.35 -9.63 26.77
CA LYS A 239 34.63 -9.69 27.43
C LYS A 239 34.54 -10.55 28.71
N ALA A 240 33.49 -10.38 29.52
CA ALA A 240 33.26 -11.18 30.71
C ALA A 240 33.06 -12.68 30.39
N VAL A 241 32.32 -12.99 29.34
CA VAL A 241 32.14 -14.38 28.86
C VAL A 241 33.49 -14.97 28.41
N LYS A 242 34.33 -14.21 27.70
CA LYS A 242 35.67 -14.65 27.30
C LYS A 242 36.58 -14.86 28.53
N THR A 243 36.52 -13.99 29.52
CA THR A 243 37.35 -14.09 30.76
C THR A 243 36.90 -15.24 31.65
N ASN A 244 35.58 -15.45 31.78
CA ASN A 244 35.04 -16.58 32.53
C ASN A 244 35.27 -17.93 31.84
N ALA A 245 35.29 -17.97 30.51
CA ALA A 245 35.64 -19.18 29.75
C ALA A 245 37.11 -19.61 29.92
N ILE A 246 37.99 -18.70 30.37
CA ILE A 246 39.40 -19.02 30.65
C ILE A 246 39.54 -19.55 32.10
N ASN A 247 38.66 -19.24 33.02
CA ASN A 247 38.80 -19.55 34.46
C ASN A 247 37.96 -20.71 34.99
N THR A 248 37.09 -21.31 34.18
CA THR A 248 36.32 -22.50 34.57
C THR A 248 36.49 -23.61 33.55
N VAL A 249 37.58 -24.37 33.72
CA VAL A 249 37.63 -25.74 33.25
C VAL A 249 36.81 -26.57 34.24
N ASP A 250 35.50 -26.56 34.03
CA ASP A 250 34.67 -27.69 34.46
C ASP A 250 33.45 -27.81 33.51
N THR A 251 33.39 -28.97 32.97
CA THR A 251 32.53 -29.46 31.92
C THR A 251 31.04 -29.28 32.20
N LEU A 252 30.39 -28.38 31.43
CA LEU A 252 29.01 -28.54 31.04
C LEU A 252 28.91 -28.21 29.56
N TYR A 253 28.98 -29.25 28.72
CA TYR A 253 28.75 -29.12 27.28
C TYR A 253 27.28 -28.81 27.02
N ILE A 254 26.95 -27.53 26.93
CA ILE A 254 25.82 -27.11 26.12
C ILE A 254 26.39 -26.93 24.69
N GLU A 255 26.17 -27.93 23.87
CA GLU A 255 26.47 -27.80 22.43
C GLU A 255 25.62 -26.72 21.80
N SER A 256 26.07 -25.47 21.86
CA SER A 256 25.74 -24.52 20.83
C SER A 256 26.58 -24.88 19.60
N PRO A 257 26.00 -25.37 18.52
CA PRO A 257 26.80 -25.58 17.32
C PRO A 257 27.35 -24.22 16.92
N SER A 258 28.68 -24.08 16.92
CA SER A 258 29.36 -22.93 16.33
C SER A 258 29.03 -22.93 14.83
N SER A 259 27.90 -22.36 14.48
CA SER A 259 27.56 -22.14 13.07
C SER A 259 28.51 -21.07 12.57
N LEU A 260 29.16 -21.31 11.44
CA LEU A 260 29.99 -20.31 10.76
C LEU A 260 29.17 -19.10 10.27
N GLY A 261 27.94 -18.93 10.76
CA GLY A 261 27.03 -17.83 10.43
C GLY A 261 26.49 -17.85 8.99
N ASN A 262 26.91 -18.85 8.20
CA ASN A 262 26.51 -18.93 6.79
C ASN A 262 25.32 -19.87 6.61
N VAL A 263 24.26 -19.35 5.99
CA VAL A 263 23.02 -20.06 5.72
C VAL A 263 22.73 -20.01 4.23
N VAL A 264 22.51 -21.16 3.61
CA VAL A 264 22.05 -21.26 2.22
C VAL A 264 20.59 -21.65 2.20
N SER A 265 19.72 -20.77 1.72
CA SER A 265 18.28 -21.01 1.66
C SER A 265 17.83 -21.63 0.33
N PHE A 266 16.74 -22.38 0.39
CA PHE A 266 16.18 -23.08 -0.76
C PHE A 266 14.69 -22.74 -0.98
N THR A 267 14.29 -22.74 -2.23
CA THR A 267 12.89 -22.66 -2.60
C THR A 267 12.15 -23.96 -2.25
N LEU A 268 10.83 -23.87 -2.18
CA LEU A 268 9.98 -25.01 -1.90
C LEU A 268 10.30 -26.17 -2.87
N ASN A 269 10.40 -27.39 -2.33
CA ASN A 269 10.63 -28.62 -3.07
C ASN A 269 11.88 -28.59 -4.00
N SER A 270 12.88 -27.77 -3.69
CA SER A 270 14.10 -27.62 -4.48
C SER A 270 15.35 -27.89 -3.66
N ALA A 271 16.37 -28.46 -4.33
CA ALA A 271 17.75 -28.58 -3.86
C ALA A 271 18.72 -27.80 -4.75
N LYS A 272 18.22 -26.95 -5.66
CA LYS A 272 19.07 -26.12 -6.52
C LYS A 272 19.58 -24.92 -5.73
N VAL A 273 20.92 -24.73 -5.71
CA VAL A 273 21.56 -23.54 -5.14
C VAL A 273 21.37 -22.39 -6.14
N ASN A 274 20.70 -21.32 -5.71
CA ASN A 274 20.43 -20.15 -6.52
C ASN A 274 21.64 -19.20 -6.54
N GLU A 275 21.79 -18.43 -7.61
CA GLU A 275 22.87 -17.43 -7.73
C GLU A 275 22.86 -16.39 -6.60
N THR A 276 21.69 -16.02 -6.10
CA THR A 276 21.55 -15.10 -4.97
C THR A 276 22.16 -15.61 -3.66
N GLN A 277 22.39 -16.94 -3.55
CA GLN A 277 23.01 -17.57 -2.39
C GLN A 277 24.54 -17.71 -2.50
N MET A 278 25.11 -17.33 -3.64
CA MET A 278 26.56 -17.45 -3.85
C MET A 278 27.35 -16.54 -2.91
N ALA A 279 26.85 -15.36 -2.57
CA ALA A 279 27.52 -14.47 -1.61
C ALA A 279 27.66 -15.11 -0.21
N ASN A 280 26.66 -15.91 0.22
CA ASN A 280 26.74 -16.66 1.47
C ASN A 280 27.77 -17.80 1.38
N LEU A 281 27.88 -18.45 0.21
CA LEU A 281 28.88 -19.48 -0.03
C LEU A 281 30.28 -18.88 -0.12
N ASP A 282 30.47 -17.72 -0.76
CA ASP A 282 31.74 -17.03 -0.86
C ASP A 282 32.34 -16.74 0.52
N ASN A 283 31.52 -16.31 1.49
CA ASN A 283 31.99 -16.08 2.84
C ASN A 283 32.41 -17.38 3.55
N ALA A 284 31.59 -18.45 3.44
CA ALA A 284 31.93 -19.75 4.02
C ALA A 284 33.23 -20.32 3.41
N VAL A 285 33.39 -20.21 2.10
CA VAL A 285 34.58 -20.66 1.36
C VAL A 285 35.81 -19.86 1.76
N ARG A 286 35.67 -18.54 1.97
CA ARG A 286 36.79 -17.71 2.45
C ARG A 286 37.30 -18.21 3.78
N ILE A 287 36.38 -18.48 4.75
CA ILE A 287 36.77 -19.02 6.05
C ILE A 287 37.48 -20.39 5.91
N LEU A 288 36.96 -21.28 5.04
CA LEU A 288 37.55 -22.58 4.80
C LEU A 288 38.96 -22.49 4.15
N LYS A 289 39.18 -21.48 3.27
CA LYS A 289 40.49 -21.24 2.66
C LYS A 289 41.48 -20.64 3.65
N GLU A 290 41.04 -19.74 4.50
CA GLU A 290 41.87 -19.11 5.55
C GLU A 290 42.25 -20.13 6.66
N ASN A 291 41.47 -21.22 6.82
CA ASN A 291 41.70 -22.25 7.84
C ASN A 291 41.82 -23.65 7.19
N PRO A 292 42.98 -24.09 6.70
CA PRO A 292 43.13 -25.33 5.96
C PRO A 292 42.75 -26.60 6.74
N ASP A 293 42.91 -26.60 8.06
CA ASP A 293 42.57 -27.73 8.94
C ASP A 293 41.09 -27.79 9.35
N LEU A 294 40.33 -26.75 9.07
CA LEU A 294 38.93 -26.66 9.43
C LEU A 294 38.12 -27.66 8.61
N LYS A 295 37.40 -28.53 9.29
CA LYS A 295 36.42 -29.44 8.72
C LYS A 295 34.98 -28.97 9.10
N VAL A 296 34.05 -29.11 8.17
CA VAL A 296 32.67 -28.68 8.37
C VAL A 296 31.69 -29.77 8.04
N THR A 297 30.58 -29.78 8.76
CA THR A 297 29.41 -30.59 8.45
C THR A 297 28.29 -29.66 7.89
N LEU A 298 27.84 -29.95 6.69
CA LEU A 298 26.69 -29.28 6.08
C LEU A 298 25.41 -29.94 6.58
N LYS A 299 24.69 -29.28 7.52
CA LYS A 299 23.42 -29.76 8.01
C LYS A 299 22.29 -29.20 7.14
N GLY A 300 21.58 -30.06 6.43
CA GLY A 300 20.42 -29.69 5.61
C GLY A 300 19.12 -29.85 6.39
N TYR A 301 18.21 -28.90 6.23
CA TYR A 301 16.90 -28.87 6.86
C TYR A 301 15.77 -28.78 5.85
N ALA A 302 14.60 -29.20 6.23
CA ALA A 302 13.36 -29.07 5.47
C ALA A 302 12.24 -28.52 6.36
N ASP A 303 11.31 -27.81 5.74
CA ASP A 303 10.16 -27.30 6.46
C ASP A 303 9.18 -28.43 6.86
N LYS A 304 8.56 -28.27 8.03
CA LYS A 304 7.69 -29.31 8.63
C LYS A 304 6.32 -29.40 7.98
N ASN A 305 5.84 -28.33 7.37
CA ASN A 305 4.46 -28.24 6.89
C ASN A 305 4.28 -28.77 5.47
N THR A 306 5.37 -29.17 4.80
CA THR A 306 5.32 -29.67 3.41
C THR A 306 6.07 -30.98 3.28
N GLY A 307 5.43 -31.95 2.61
CA GLY A 307 6.01 -33.27 2.39
C GLY A 307 5.91 -34.22 3.58
N SER A 308 6.28 -35.48 3.36
CA SER A 308 6.38 -36.46 4.43
C SER A 308 7.78 -36.42 5.10
N ALA A 309 7.89 -36.89 6.34
CA ALA A 309 9.17 -36.92 7.07
C ALA A 309 10.28 -37.66 6.27
N THR A 310 9.91 -38.82 5.64
CA THR A 310 10.85 -39.56 4.77
C THR A 310 11.28 -38.77 3.55
N TYR A 311 10.35 -38.03 2.95
CA TYR A 311 10.67 -37.14 1.82
C TYR A 311 11.56 -35.97 2.25
N ASN A 312 11.21 -35.30 3.36
CA ASN A 312 11.94 -34.18 3.93
C ASN A 312 13.37 -34.57 4.33
N LYS A 313 13.53 -35.79 4.88
CA LYS A 313 14.84 -36.34 5.17
C LYS A 313 15.73 -36.45 3.92
N ARG A 314 15.19 -37.03 2.83
CA ARG A 314 15.90 -37.15 1.55
C ARG A 314 16.15 -35.78 0.90
N LEU A 315 15.19 -34.86 0.97
CA LEU A 315 15.33 -33.51 0.43
C LEU A 315 16.45 -32.74 1.14
N SER A 316 16.53 -32.85 2.46
CA SER A 316 17.54 -32.18 3.27
C SER A 316 18.97 -32.69 2.95
N VAL A 317 19.13 -34.01 2.72
CA VAL A 317 20.40 -34.58 2.23
C VAL A 317 20.76 -34.01 0.87
N ARG A 318 19.82 -34.05 -0.10
CA ARG A 318 20.09 -33.49 -1.46
C ARG A 318 20.48 -32.03 -1.44
N ARG A 319 19.90 -31.23 -0.53
CA ARG A 319 20.28 -29.81 -0.35
C ARG A 319 21.72 -29.67 0.12
N ALA A 320 22.09 -30.42 1.14
CA ALA A 320 23.46 -30.39 1.67
C ALA A 320 24.48 -30.90 0.64
N GLU A 321 24.16 -31.94 -0.11
CA GLU A 321 24.99 -32.45 -1.22
C GLU A 321 25.14 -31.42 -2.35
N ALA A 322 24.08 -30.70 -2.71
CA ALA A 322 24.14 -29.65 -3.71
C ALA A 322 25.06 -28.49 -3.29
N VAL A 323 25.04 -28.10 -2.01
CA VAL A 323 25.97 -27.11 -1.45
C VAL A 323 27.40 -27.65 -1.46
N LYS A 324 27.64 -28.90 -1.01
CA LYS A 324 28.95 -29.57 -1.07
C LYS A 324 29.50 -29.56 -2.48
N LYS A 325 28.67 -29.95 -3.45
CA LYS A 325 29.07 -30.00 -4.86
C LYS A 325 29.56 -28.63 -5.36
N VAL A 326 28.81 -27.55 -5.07
CA VAL A 326 29.20 -26.20 -5.47
C VAL A 326 30.55 -25.81 -4.82
N ILE A 327 30.75 -26.12 -3.54
CA ILE A 327 31.98 -25.78 -2.82
C ILE A 327 33.18 -26.53 -3.37
N VAL A 328 33.03 -27.81 -3.68
CA VAL A 328 34.09 -28.64 -4.25
C VAL A 328 34.36 -28.23 -5.70
N ASP A 329 33.34 -28.23 -6.57
CA ASP A 329 33.49 -28.06 -8.02
C ASP A 329 33.91 -26.64 -8.41
N LYS A 330 33.31 -25.64 -7.77
CA LYS A 330 33.52 -24.22 -8.13
C LYS A 330 34.68 -23.59 -7.38
N TYR A 331 34.87 -23.95 -6.11
CA TYR A 331 35.81 -23.26 -5.25
C TYR A 331 37.06 -24.09 -4.89
N GLY A 332 37.08 -25.38 -5.26
CA GLY A 332 38.23 -26.25 -5.11
C GLY A 332 38.56 -26.66 -3.67
N ILE A 333 37.54 -26.65 -2.78
CA ILE A 333 37.72 -27.13 -1.40
C ILE A 333 37.75 -28.67 -1.42
N ASP A 334 38.69 -29.26 -0.68
CA ASP A 334 38.83 -30.71 -0.59
C ASP A 334 37.55 -31.36 -0.05
N THR A 335 37.10 -32.41 -0.71
CA THR A 335 35.87 -33.15 -0.37
C THR A 335 35.91 -33.79 1.04
N ASP A 336 37.15 -34.15 1.49
CA ASP A 336 37.37 -34.77 2.83
C ASP A 336 37.24 -33.79 4.00
N ARG A 337 37.10 -32.52 3.67
CA ARG A 337 36.85 -31.46 4.66
C ARG A 337 35.35 -31.17 4.88
N ILE A 338 34.47 -31.78 4.07
CA ILE A 338 33.07 -31.45 4.03
C ILE A 338 32.24 -32.70 4.23
N ASP A 339 31.60 -32.85 5.40
CA ASP A 339 30.61 -33.88 5.68
C ASP A 339 29.18 -33.36 5.35
N VAL A 340 28.27 -34.29 5.08
CA VAL A 340 26.87 -33.97 4.80
C VAL A 340 25.98 -34.69 5.81
N LEU A 341 25.05 -33.96 6.39
CA LEU A 341 24.02 -34.47 7.29
C LEU A 341 22.66 -33.89 6.93
N GLY A 342 21.75 -34.73 6.48
CA GLY A 342 20.36 -34.29 6.35
C GLY A 342 19.64 -34.44 7.68
N VAL A 343 19.07 -33.40 8.22
CA VAL A 343 18.25 -33.40 9.44
C VAL A 343 16.79 -33.69 9.12
N GLY A 344 16.33 -33.27 7.95
CA GLY A 344 14.91 -33.37 7.56
C GLY A 344 14.09 -32.27 8.24
N ASP A 345 12.92 -32.66 8.74
CA ASP A 345 11.97 -31.80 9.44
C ASP A 345 11.90 -32.09 10.96
N THR A 346 12.79 -32.94 11.47
CA THR A 346 12.81 -33.33 12.89
C THR A 346 13.24 -32.20 13.82
N GLU A 347 14.06 -31.30 13.32
CA GLU A 347 14.50 -30.09 14.01
C GLU A 347 14.10 -28.87 13.19
N GLN A 348 13.57 -27.85 13.85
CA GLN A 348 13.23 -26.57 13.22
C GLN A 348 14.10 -25.47 13.85
N LEU A 349 14.94 -24.85 13.03
CA LEU A 349 15.86 -23.78 13.47
C LEU A 349 15.14 -22.45 13.72
N TYR A 350 14.05 -22.23 12.99
CA TYR A 350 13.32 -20.97 12.98
C TYR A 350 11.84 -21.21 13.26
N ASN A 351 11.20 -20.25 13.93
CA ASN A 351 9.76 -20.28 14.20
C ASN A 351 8.91 -20.17 12.93
N ASP A 352 9.39 -19.44 11.92
CA ASP A 352 8.74 -19.39 10.61
C ASP A 352 9.11 -20.66 9.83
N ASN A 353 8.08 -21.43 9.46
CA ASN A 353 8.25 -22.70 8.78
C ASN A 353 9.05 -22.60 7.47
N ASN A 354 8.86 -21.50 6.70
CA ASN A 354 9.51 -21.30 5.41
C ASN A 354 11.03 -21.09 5.54
N TRP A 355 11.49 -20.60 6.68
CA TRP A 355 12.90 -20.34 6.95
C TRP A 355 13.68 -21.60 7.29
N ASN A 356 12.99 -22.74 7.49
CA ASN A 356 13.63 -24.03 7.74
C ASN A 356 14.06 -24.77 6.47
N ARG A 357 13.94 -24.15 5.29
CA ARG A 357 14.45 -24.70 4.01
C ARG A 357 15.90 -24.26 3.78
N VAL A 358 16.83 -24.74 4.62
CA VAL A 358 18.19 -24.24 4.66
C VAL A 358 19.23 -25.35 4.78
N VAL A 359 20.47 -24.96 4.45
CA VAL A 359 21.69 -25.69 4.81
C VAL A 359 22.57 -24.73 5.64
N ILE A 360 22.99 -25.20 6.80
CA ILE A 360 23.93 -24.48 7.69
C ILE A 360 25.27 -25.17 7.73
N PHE A 361 26.31 -24.39 7.97
CA PHE A 361 27.68 -24.86 8.12
C PHE A 361 27.99 -25.00 9.62
N VAL A 362 28.34 -26.18 10.05
CA VAL A 362 28.71 -26.48 11.44
C VAL A 362 30.15 -26.97 11.46
N GLU A 363 30.95 -26.35 12.29
CA GLU A 363 32.34 -26.83 12.48
C GLU A 363 32.35 -28.24 13.03
N LYS A 364 33.14 -29.13 12.42
CA LYS A 364 33.38 -30.47 12.91
C LYS A 364 34.50 -30.39 13.96
N LYS A 365 34.14 -30.46 15.23
CA LYS A 365 35.15 -30.57 16.33
C LYS A 365 35.89 -31.90 16.18
N LYS A 366 37.22 -31.88 16.40
CA LYS A 366 38.05 -33.07 16.49
C LYS A 366 37.65 -33.94 17.63
#